data_5e22232c709dbe8d12591870f8ebf9b4
#
_entry.id   5e22232c709dbe8d12591870f8ebf9b4
#
_cell.length_a   1.000
_cell.length_b   1.000
_cell.length_c   1.000
_cell.angle_alpha   90.00
_cell.angle_beta   90.00
_cell.angle_gamma   90.00
#
_symmetry.space_group_name_H-M   'P 1'
#
loop_
_entity.id
_entity.type
_entity.pdbx_description
1 polymer ?
#
loop_
_entity_poly.entity_id
_entity_poly.type
_entity_poly.pdbx_seq_one_letter_code
_entity_poly.pdbx_strand_id
1 'polypeptide(L)'
;HRGARAGGTAEGSRTRAADPVTRVWLDLGDLGAFITPASAFDLWQDHGLGLLRTILAKNGVETELRSTRALRRWDDLAPMLVGYDVLLMNVRSYTFPLAREAARIYKAINPRGMVVVGGMHATVALAELERDPLFDRIVRGAGEQVIVDLAKDPASFPRVTTGTSARSMDDWPRIDRTLWPNPRRADYPWPLEGACGWGPGPVATVLTSRVCPWQCAFCNEASYIANMG
;
A
#
# COMPACT_ATOMS: atom_id res chain seq x y z
N HIS A 1 -39.90 62.86 -8.22
CA HIS A 1 -38.67 62.22 -8.72
C HIS A 1 -38.16 61.22 -7.73
N ARG A 2 -38.33 59.94 -8.02
CA ARG A 2 -37.85 58.85 -7.16
C ARG A 2 -36.77 58.12 -7.95
N GLY A 3 -35.53 58.19 -7.43
CA GLY A 3 -34.40 57.41 -7.96
C GLY A 3 -34.41 55.98 -7.45
N ALA A 4 -34.41 55.02 -8.36
CA ALA A 4 -34.26 53.62 -8.05
C ALA A 4 -32.78 53.32 -7.81
N ARG A 5 -32.45 52.70 -6.68
CA ARG A 5 -31.11 52.12 -6.40
C ARG A 5 -31.16 50.66 -6.80
N ALA A 6 -30.33 50.30 -7.76
CA ALA A 6 -30.04 48.93 -8.11
C ALA A 6 -29.08 48.32 -7.05
N GLY A 7 -29.55 47.37 -6.31
CA GLY A 7 -28.72 46.56 -5.42
C GLY A 7 -28.16 45.36 -6.18
N GLY A 8 -26.88 45.44 -6.54
CA GLY A 8 -26.15 44.29 -7.05
C GLY A 8 -25.80 43.33 -5.88
N THR A 9 -26.39 42.16 -5.85
CA THR A 9 -25.97 41.07 -4.99
C THR A 9 -24.75 40.41 -5.60
N ALA A 10 -23.59 40.61 -4.96
CA ALA A 10 -22.38 39.86 -5.27
C ALA A 10 -22.61 38.39 -4.82
N GLU A 11 -22.85 37.53 -5.78
CA GLU A 11 -22.79 36.07 -5.56
C GLU A 11 -21.34 35.71 -5.24
N GLY A 12 -21.07 35.48 -3.94
CA GLY A 12 -19.81 34.95 -3.47
C GLY A 12 -19.62 33.54 -4.02
N SER A 13 -18.67 33.38 -4.93
CA SER A 13 -18.15 32.11 -5.40
C SER A 13 -17.67 31.32 -4.16
N ARG A 14 -18.50 30.42 -3.66
CA ARG A 14 -18.08 29.40 -2.72
C ARG A 14 -17.17 28.45 -3.50
N THR A 15 -15.86 28.58 -3.31
CA THR A 15 -14.90 27.56 -3.71
C THR A 15 -15.33 26.25 -3.04
N ARG A 16 -15.84 25.31 -3.84
CA ARG A 16 -16.18 23.98 -3.40
C ARG A 16 -14.90 23.36 -2.86
N ALA A 17 -14.88 23.03 -1.55
CA ALA A 17 -13.78 22.26 -1.00
C ALA A 17 -13.65 20.99 -1.85
N ALA A 18 -12.43 20.71 -2.32
CA ALA A 18 -12.18 19.49 -3.08
C ALA A 18 -12.57 18.29 -2.20
N ASP A 19 -13.29 17.37 -2.78
CA ASP A 19 -13.64 16.12 -2.08
C ASP A 19 -12.35 15.45 -1.59
N PRO A 20 -12.34 14.88 -0.38
CA PRO A 20 -11.12 14.27 0.17
C PRO A 20 -10.64 13.14 -0.73
N VAL A 21 -9.35 13.13 -1.05
CA VAL A 21 -8.72 12.06 -1.85
C VAL A 21 -8.90 10.72 -1.13
N THR A 22 -9.44 9.73 -1.82
CA THR A 22 -9.67 8.38 -1.30
C THR A 22 -8.51 7.44 -1.65
N ARG A 23 -8.07 6.62 -0.68
CA ARG A 23 -6.85 5.81 -0.79
C ARG A 23 -7.11 4.38 -0.37
N VAL A 24 -6.58 3.44 -1.15
CA VAL A 24 -6.63 2.02 -0.83
C VAL A 24 -5.25 1.39 -0.91
N TRP A 25 -4.90 0.63 0.12
CA TRP A 25 -3.80 -0.32 0.07
C TRP A 25 -4.29 -1.65 -0.50
N LEU A 26 -3.51 -2.22 -1.40
CA LEU A 26 -3.70 -3.58 -1.87
C LEU A 26 -2.56 -4.47 -1.34
N ASP A 27 -2.90 -5.36 -0.44
CA ASP A 27 -2.03 -6.45 -0.01
C ASP A 27 -1.98 -7.51 -1.12
N LEU A 28 -0.78 -7.79 -1.59
CA LEU A 28 -0.52 -8.68 -2.71
C LEU A 28 -0.14 -10.07 -2.23
N GLY A 29 -0.87 -11.05 -2.65
CA GLY A 29 -0.60 -12.47 -2.42
C GLY A 29 -1.43 -13.33 -3.37
N ASP A 30 -1.23 -14.63 -3.35
CA ASP A 30 -1.90 -15.55 -4.26
C ASP A 30 -3.41 -15.50 -4.10
N LEU A 31 -4.11 -15.53 -5.22
CA LEU A 31 -5.57 -15.52 -5.24
C LEU A 31 -6.11 -16.70 -4.44
N GLY A 32 -7.10 -16.43 -3.60
CA GLY A 32 -7.74 -17.45 -2.77
C GLY A 32 -6.93 -17.92 -1.57
N ALA A 33 -5.76 -17.35 -1.30
CA ALA A 33 -4.92 -17.76 -0.18
C ALA A 33 -5.63 -17.64 1.18
N PHE A 34 -6.57 -16.69 1.34
CA PHE A 34 -7.41 -16.61 2.53
C PHE A 34 -8.61 -17.58 2.52
N ILE A 35 -8.93 -18.17 1.38
CA ILE A 35 -10.05 -19.11 1.22
C ILE A 35 -9.57 -20.55 1.38
N THR A 36 -8.46 -20.88 0.73
CA THR A 36 -7.84 -22.21 0.75
C THR A 36 -6.33 -22.06 0.69
N PRO A 37 -5.63 -21.85 1.81
CA PRO A 37 -4.19 -21.61 1.79
C PRO A 37 -3.42 -22.88 1.45
N ALA A 38 -2.45 -22.68 0.59
CA ALA A 38 -1.48 -23.71 0.25
C ALA A 38 -0.35 -23.78 1.31
N SER A 39 -0.09 -22.68 2.04
CA SER A 39 0.98 -22.61 3.02
C SER A 39 0.70 -21.60 4.14
N ALA A 40 1.48 -21.72 5.22
CA ALA A 40 1.47 -20.74 6.30
C ALA A 40 1.92 -19.34 5.87
N PHE A 41 2.74 -19.26 4.84
CA PHE A 41 3.21 -17.97 4.29
C PHE A 41 2.09 -17.19 3.62
N ASP A 42 1.04 -17.83 3.15
CA ASP A 42 -0.13 -17.18 2.56
C ASP A 42 -0.88 -16.31 3.55
N LEU A 43 -0.68 -16.56 4.84
CA LEU A 43 -1.32 -15.83 5.95
C LEU A 43 -0.42 -14.73 6.53
N TRP A 44 0.80 -14.61 6.05
CA TRP A 44 1.75 -13.67 6.62
C TRP A 44 1.37 -12.23 6.31
N GLN A 45 1.24 -11.43 7.36
CA GLN A 45 1.02 -10.00 7.23
C GLN A 45 2.30 -9.30 6.75
N ASP A 46 2.16 -8.41 5.78
CA ASP A 46 3.26 -7.57 5.31
C ASP A 46 3.57 -6.49 6.36
N HIS A 47 4.68 -6.64 7.07
CA HIS A 47 5.09 -5.70 8.12
C HIS A 47 5.38 -4.31 7.56
N GLY A 48 5.95 -4.20 6.37
CA GLY A 48 6.22 -2.92 5.71
C GLY A 48 4.93 -2.16 5.45
N LEU A 49 3.94 -2.83 4.83
CA LEU A 49 2.61 -2.26 4.61
C LEU A 49 1.93 -1.90 5.93
N GLY A 50 2.02 -2.78 6.94
CA GLY A 50 1.45 -2.53 8.27
C GLY A 50 2.03 -1.30 8.94
N LEU A 51 3.34 -1.09 8.85
CA LEU A 51 4.00 0.11 9.38
C LEU A 51 3.56 1.37 8.64
N LEU A 52 3.58 1.36 7.31
CA LEU A 52 3.18 2.52 6.52
C LEU A 52 1.73 2.92 6.77
N ARG A 53 0.81 1.95 6.89
CA ARG A 53 -0.57 2.23 7.29
C ARG A 53 -0.67 2.83 8.69
N THR A 54 0.11 2.34 9.64
CA THR A 54 0.17 2.89 11.00
C THR A 54 0.65 4.34 10.99
N ILE A 55 1.67 4.65 10.20
CA ILE A 55 2.20 6.00 10.04
C ILE A 55 1.11 6.92 9.45
N LEU A 56 0.43 6.49 8.39
CA LEU A 56 -0.65 7.25 7.78
C LEU A 56 -1.78 7.53 8.77
N ALA A 57 -2.28 6.52 9.48
CA ALA A 57 -3.35 6.66 10.45
C ALA A 57 -2.98 7.64 11.58
N LYS A 58 -1.75 7.56 12.11
CA LYS A 58 -1.26 8.50 13.13
C LYS A 58 -1.12 9.94 12.65
N ASN A 59 -1.02 10.14 11.32
CA ASN A 59 -0.97 11.47 10.70
C ASN A 59 -2.32 11.90 10.11
N GLY A 60 -3.41 11.25 10.51
CA GLY A 60 -4.76 11.61 10.08
C GLY A 60 -5.06 11.31 8.61
N VAL A 61 -4.29 10.44 7.97
CA VAL A 61 -4.51 10.00 6.59
C VAL A 61 -5.21 8.65 6.60
N GLU A 62 -6.50 8.67 6.31
CA GLU A 62 -7.30 7.45 6.25
C GLU A 62 -6.98 6.64 4.99
N THR A 63 -6.89 5.32 5.17
CA THR A 63 -6.70 4.37 4.08
C THR A 63 -7.47 3.09 4.37
N GLU A 64 -8.04 2.52 3.32
CA GLU A 64 -8.61 1.19 3.40
C GLU A 64 -7.59 0.12 3.00
N LEU A 65 -7.88 -1.13 3.34
CA LEU A 65 -7.08 -2.30 2.94
C LEU A 65 -7.97 -3.26 2.16
N ARG A 66 -7.48 -3.66 1.01
CA ARG A 66 -8.00 -4.79 0.24
C ARG A 66 -6.87 -5.81 0.06
N SER A 67 -7.21 -7.05 -0.23
CA SER A 67 -6.20 -8.09 -0.45
C SER A 67 -6.58 -8.96 -1.64
N THR A 68 -5.61 -9.23 -2.50
CA THR A 68 -5.78 -10.20 -3.60
C THR A 68 -6.00 -11.62 -3.08
N ARG A 69 -5.53 -11.92 -1.87
CA ARG A 69 -5.70 -13.23 -1.22
C ARG A 69 -7.16 -13.58 -0.92
N ALA A 70 -8.03 -12.56 -0.82
CA ALA A 70 -9.47 -12.74 -0.63
C ALA A 70 -10.23 -13.01 -1.94
N LEU A 71 -9.59 -12.84 -3.09
CA LEU A 71 -10.20 -12.98 -4.41
C LEU A 71 -10.19 -14.45 -4.86
N ARG A 72 -11.23 -14.88 -5.54
CA ARG A 72 -11.24 -16.17 -6.25
C ARG A 72 -10.66 -16.06 -7.65
N ARG A 73 -10.83 -14.90 -8.28
CA ARG A 73 -10.38 -14.58 -9.64
C ARG A 73 -10.15 -13.09 -9.78
N TRP A 74 -9.41 -12.68 -10.78
CA TRP A 74 -9.07 -11.27 -11.03
C TRP A 74 -10.28 -10.39 -11.32
N ASP A 75 -11.35 -10.92 -11.91
CA ASP A 75 -12.58 -10.17 -12.17
C ASP A 75 -13.23 -9.62 -10.90
N ASP A 76 -12.98 -10.26 -9.75
CA ASP A 76 -13.50 -9.85 -8.46
C ASP A 76 -12.79 -8.61 -7.90
N LEU A 77 -11.65 -8.19 -8.47
CA LEU A 77 -10.87 -7.06 -7.98
C LEU A 77 -11.47 -5.70 -8.34
N ALA A 78 -11.97 -5.56 -9.56
CA ALA A 78 -12.49 -4.29 -10.06
C ALA A 78 -13.56 -3.67 -9.13
N PRO A 79 -14.58 -4.40 -8.67
CA PRO A 79 -15.59 -3.86 -7.74
C PRO A 79 -15.00 -3.39 -6.40
N MET A 80 -13.89 -4.01 -5.96
CA MET A 80 -13.23 -3.65 -4.69
C MET A 80 -12.40 -2.37 -4.78
N LEU A 81 -12.08 -1.91 -5.98
CA LEU A 81 -11.25 -0.74 -6.23
C LEU A 81 -12.03 0.48 -6.77
N VAL A 82 -13.33 0.33 -6.98
CA VAL A 82 -14.19 1.44 -7.41
C VAL A 82 -14.24 2.52 -6.32
N GLY A 83 -14.10 3.79 -6.72
CA GLY A 83 -14.24 4.95 -5.83
C GLY A 83 -12.96 5.38 -5.13
N TYR A 84 -11.83 4.72 -5.38
CA TYR A 84 -10.53 5.16 -4.85
C TYR A 84 -9.75 5.94 -5.90
N ASP A 85 -9.15 7.04 -5.46
CA ASP A 85 -8.31 7.92 -6.30
C ASP A 85 -6.87 7.42 -6.37
N VAL A 86 -6.40 6.74 -5.31
CA VAL A 86 -5.02 6.27 -5.19
C VAL A 86 -4.98 4.81 -4.78
N LEU A 87 -4.30 4.01 -5.57
CA LEU A 87 -3.95 2.61 -5.29
C LEU A 87 -2.50 2.53 -4.79
N LEU A 88 -2.31 2.07 -3.58
CA LEU A 88 -1.01 1.92 -2.92
C LEU A 88 -0.63 0.43 -2.83
N MET A 89 0.59 0.07 -3.23
CA MET A 89 1.06 -1.31 -3.18
C MET A 89 2.50 -1.41 -2.67
N ASN A 90 2.75 -2.38 -1.77
CA ASN A 90 4.09 -2.81 -1.37
C ASN A 90 4.48 -4.04 -2.18
N VAL A 91 5.48 -3.91 -3.07
CA VAL A 91 5.78 -4.91 -4.09
C VAL A 91 7.09 -5.64 -3.78
N ARG A 92 6.99 -6.97 -3.71
CA ARG A 92 8.12 -7.88 -3.71
C ARG A 92 8.29 -8.49 -5.10
N SER A 93 9.49 -8.99 -5.44
CA SER A 93 9.74 -9.49 -6.80
C SER A 93 8.77 -10.60 -7.22
N TYR A 94 8.41 -11.49 -6.31
CA TYR A 94 7.45 -12.56 -6.61
C TYR A 94 5.99 -12.07 -6.72
N THR A 95 5.64 -10.93 -6.12
CA THR A 95 4.30 -10.31 -6.25
C THR A 95 4.23 -9.28 -7.37
N PHE A 96 5.31 -8.99 -8.07
CA PHE A 96 5.32 -8.00 -9.15
C PHE A 96 4.33 -8.31 -10.29
N PRO A 97 4.19 -9.56 -10.78
CA PRO A 97 3.16 -9.89 -11.76
C PRO A 97 1.73 -9.58 -11.27
N LEU A 98 1.46 -9.83 -9.98
CA LEU A 98 0.17 -9.52 -9.36
C LEU A 98 -0.06 -8.01 -9.28
N ALA A 99 0.99 -7.23 -8.94
CA ALA A 99 0.93 -5.77 -8.91
C ALA A 99 0.60 -5.18 -10.28
N ARG A 100 1.22 -5.70 -11.35
CA ARG A 100 0.94 -5.27 -12.72
C ARG A 100 -0.51 -5.55 -13.13
N GLU A 101 -1.00 -6.74 -12.84
CA GLU A 101 -2.39 -7.08 -13.17
C GLU A 101 -3.38 -6.24 -12.37
N ALA A 102 -3.13 -6.03 -11.08
CA ALA A 102 -3.96 -5.14 -10.26
C ALA A 102 -3.96 -3.70 -10.77
N ALA A 103 -2.79 -3.17 -11.14
CA ALA A 103 -2.66 -1.83 -11.71
C ALA A 103 -3.40 -1.72 -13.06
N ARG A 104 -3.31 -2.74 -13.92
CA ARG A 104 -4.04 -2.79 -15.20
C ARG A 104 -5.55 -2.73 -14.99
N ILE A 105 -6.07 -3.53 -14.05
CA ILE A 105 -7.49 -3.54 -13.70
C ILE A 105 -7.91 -2.19 -13.14
N TYR A 106 -7.13 -1.62 -12.21
CA TYR A 106 -7.43 -0.34 -11.61
C TYR A 106 -7.45 0.79 -12.65
N LYS A 107 -6.45 0.87 -13.54
CA LYS A 107 -6.41 1.87 -14.62
C LYS A 107 -7.56 1.72 -15.62
N ALA A 108 -8.07 0.51 -15.82
CA ALA A 108 -9.22 0.28 -16.69
C ALA A 108 -10.52 0.86 -16.11
N ILE A 109 -10.71 0.80 -14.79
CA ILE A 109 -11.91 1.34 -14.12
C ILE A 109 -11.74 2.81 -13.69
N ASN A 110 -10.52 3.26 -13.44
CA ASN A 110 -10.19 4.63 -13.09
C ASN A 110 -8.95 5.13 -13.86
N PRO A 111 -9.09 5.59 -15.10
CA PRO A 111 -7.95 6.05 -15.92
C PRO A 111 -7.21 7.26 -15.33
N ARG A 112 -7.85 8.05 -14.48
CA ARG A 112 -7.25 9.20 -13.78
C ARG A 112 -6.69 8.85 -12.41
N GLY A 113 -7.04 7.70 -11.87
CA GLY A 113 -6.54 7.22 -10.59
C GLY A 113 -5.03 7.00 -10.61
N MET A 114 -4.36 7.21 -9.51
CA MET A 114 -2.91 7.09 -9.40
C MET A 114 -2.52 5.76 -8.77
N VAL A 115 -1.54 5.11 -9.39
CA VAL A 115 -0.92 3.87 -8.86
C VAL A 115 0.43 4.22 -8.26
N VAL A 116 0.57 3.99 -6.97
CA VAL A 116 1.80 4.23 -6.20
C VAL A 116 2.37 2.90 -5.75
N VAL A 117 3.62 2.64 -6.09
CA VAL A 117 4.30 1.40 -5.72
C VAL A 117 5.59 1.68 -4.96
N GLY A 118 5.88 0.82 -4.00
CA GLY A 118 7.13 0.83 -3.25
C GLY A 118 7.54 -0.57 -2.86
N GLY A 119 8.47 -0.69 -1.93
CA GLY A 119 8.93 -1.96 -1.41
C GLY A 119 10.19 -2.50 -2.05
N MET A 120 10.49 -3.76 -1.77
CA MET A 120 11.77 -4.37 -2.15
C MET A 120 11.98 -4.37 -3.67
N HIS A 121 10.98 -4.74 -4.45
CA HIS A 121 11.11 -4.79 -5.90
C HIS A 121 11.36 -3.40 -6.51
N ALA A 122 10.66 -2.37 -6.01
CA ALA A 122 10.88 -0.99 -6.43
C ALA A 122 12.30 -0.49 -6.11
N THR A 123 12.94 -1.07 -5.11
CA THR A 123 14.30 -0.72 -4.70
C THR A 123 15.36 -1.44 -5.54
N VAL A 124 15.20 -2.75 -5.79
CA VAL A 124 16.25 -3.55 -6.45
C VAL A 124 16.07 -3.68 -7.97
N ALA A 125 14.86 -3.46 -8.48
CA ALA A 125 14.49 -3.60 -9.89
C ALA A 125 13.82 -2.33 -10.45
N LEU A 126 14.25 -1.16 -9.99
CA LEU A 126 13.64 0.13 -10.33
C LEU A 126 13.41 0.31 -11.84
N ALA A 127 14.40 -0.03 -12.66
CA ALA A 127 14.33 0.13 -14.12
C ALA A 127 13.19 -0.68 -14.77
N GLU A 128 12.73 -1.76 -14.15
CA GLU A 128 11.59 -2.54 -14.63
C GLU A 128 10.29 -1.78 -14.41
N LEU A 129 10.12 -1.17 -13.21
CA LEU A 129 8.94 -0.36 -12.91
C LEU A 129 8.90 0.95 -13.71
N GLU A 130 10.05 1.59 -13.94
CA GLU A 130 10.13 2.82 -14.72
C GLU A 130 9.69 2.65 -16.18
N ARG A 131 9.88 1.46 -16.74
CA ARG A 131 9.44 1.14 -18.12
C ARG A 131 7.94 0.85 -18.20
N ASP A 132 7.29 0.55 -17.08
CA ASP A 132 5.88 0.20 -17.07
C ASP A 132 5.00 1.44 -16.82
N PRO A 133 4.19 1.87 -17.79
CA PRO A 133 3.35 3.07 -17.67
C PRO A 133 2.19 2.90 -16.68
N LEU A 134 1.94 1.71 -16.17
CA LEU A 134 0.89 1.46 -15.18
C LEU A 134 1.20 2.07 -13.81
N PHE A 135 2.49 2.33 -13.52
CA PHE A 135 2.93 2.87 -12.24
C PHE A 135 3.21 4.38 -12.35
N ASP A 136 2.40 5.18 -11.68
CA ASP A 136 2.50 6.64 -11.74
C ASP A 136 3.58 7.18 -10.80
N ARG A 137 3.73 6.57 -9.62
CA ARG A 137 4.73 6.94 -8.61
C ARG A 137 5.41 5.70 -8.08
N ILE A 138 6.72 5.77 -7.96
CA ILE A 138 7.59 4.68 -7.52
C ILE A 138 8.41 5.19 -6.35
N VAL A 139 8.29 4.54 -5.20
CA VAL A 139 9.09 4.84 -4.00
C VAL A 139 10.21 3.81 -3.91
N ARG A 140 11.43 4.25 -4.16
CA ARG A 140 12.65 3.47 -3.95
C ARG A 140 13.14 3.64 -2.52
N GLY A 141 13.63 2.59 -1.89
CA GLY A 141 14.12 2.63 -0.51
C GLY A 141 13.03 2.66 0.55
N ALA A 142 13.31 3.28 1.67
CA ALA A 142 12.40 3.32 2.81
C ALA A 142 11.28 4.36 2.61
N GLY A 143 10.03 3.91 2.61
CA GLY A 143 8.87 4.77 2.33
C GLY A 143 8.37 5.59 3.52
N GLU A 144 8.84 5.33 4.73
CA GLU A 144 8.25 5.82 5.97
C GLU A 144 8.26 7.34 6.09
N GLN A 145 9.30 8.01 5.59
CA GLN A 145 9.41 9.46 5.68
C GLN A 145 8.57 10.19 4.63
N VAL A 146 8.31 9.55 3.49
CA VAL A 146 7.64 10.20 2.36
C VAL A 146 6.16 9.83 2.24
N ILE A 147 5.72 8.73 2.88
CA ILE A 147 4.40 8.17 2.64
C ILE A 147 3.25 9.09 3.00
N VAL A 148 3.40 9.93 4.02
CA VAL A 148 2.32 10.82 4.49
C VAL A 148 2.02 11.89 3.44
N ASP A 149 3.05 12.60 2.99
CA ASP A 149 2.89 13.66 2.00
C ASP A 149 2.54 13.08 0.63
N LEU A 150 3.20 11.97 0.25
CA LEU A 150 2.89 11.26 -0.99
C LEU A 150 1.43 10.77 -1.03
N ALA A 151 0.90 10.27 0.07
CA ALA A 151 -0.48 9.82 0.12
C ALA A 151 -1.48 11.00 0.11
N LYS A 152 -1.10 12.15 0.66
CA LYS A 152 -1.94 13.36 0.62
C LYS A 152 -2.04 13.95 -0.78
N ASP A 153 -0.91 14.08 -1.46
CA ASP A 153 -0.82 14.65 -2.80
C ASP A 153 0.23 13.91 -3.66
N PRO A 154 -0.12 12.74 -4.21
CA PRO A 154 0.81 12.00 -5.05
C PRO A 154 1.16 12.71 -6.36
N ALA A 155 0.35 13.67 -6.79
CA ALA A 155 0.60 14.41 -8.02
C ALA A 155 1.80 15.37 -7.90
N SER A 156 2.06 15.90 -6.69
CA SER A 156 3.18 16.82 -6.43
C SER A 156 4.54 16.13 -6.43
N PHE A 157 4.58 14.81 -6.35
CA PHE A 157 5.83 14.05 -6.31
C PHE A 157 6.37 13.72 -7.71
N PRO A 158 7.70 13.62 -7.88
CA PRO A 158 8.28 13.08 -9.11
C PRO A 158 7.88 11.60 -9.27
N ARG A 159 8.01 11.10 -10.50
CA ARG A 159 7.67 9.69 -10.79
C ARG A 159 8.44 8.71 -9.92
N VAL A 160 9.72 8.98 -9.68
CA VAL A 160 10.56 8.21 -8.75
C VAL A 160 10.96 9.09 -7.59
N THR A 161 10.70 8.62 -6.38
CA THR A 161 11.10 9.26 -5.13
C THR A 161 11.95 8.28 -4.35
N THR A 162 13.12 8.72 -3.89
CA THR A 162 13.96 7.89 -3.00
C THR A 162 13.66 8.27 -1.57
N GLY A 163 13.17 7.32 -0.81
CA GLY A 163 13.00 7.47 0.64
C GLY A 163 14.27 7.03 1.37
N THR A 164 14.52 7.63 2.51
CA THR A 164 15.67 7.33 3.36
C THR A 164 15.24 6.57 4.61
N SER A 165 16.11 5.71 5.11
CA SER A 165 15.86 4.99 6.36
C SER A 165 15.97 5.91 7.57
N ALA A 166 15.18 5.65 8.61
CA ALA A 166 15.41 6.26 9.92
C ALA A 166 16.75 5.83 10.50
N ARG A 167 17.29 6.64 11.39
CA ARG A 167 18.55 6.33 12.12
C ARG A 167 18.34 5.19 13.11
N SER A 168 17.14 5.06 13.66
CA SER A 168 16.75 4.00 14.59
C SER A 168 15.38 3.44 14.23
N MET A 169 15.18 2.15 14.49
CA MET A 169 13.87 1.50 14.42
C MET A 169 12.88 2.09 15.45
N ASP A 170 13.39 2.65 16.55
CA ASP A 170 12.57 3.26 17.60
C ASP A 170 11.97 4.61 17.18
N ASP A 171 12.44 5.20 16.09
CA ASP A 171 11.87 6.43 15.52
C ASP A 171 10.48 6.17 14.90
N TRP A 172 10.15 4.92 14.63
CA TRP A 172 8.88 4.55 14.02
C TRP A 172 7.86 4.02 15.03
N PRO A 173 6.58 4.24 14.78
CA PRO A 173 5.54 3.69 15.65
C PRO A 173 5.54 2.16 15.57
N ARG A 174 5.12 1.53 16.66
CA ARG A 174 4.76 0.11 16.63
C ARG A 174 3.60 -0.10 15.67
N ILE A 175 3.66 -1.17 14.87
CA ILE A 175 2.61 -1.52 13.92
C ILE A 175 1.28 -1.71 14.66
N ASP A 176 0.28 -0.96 14.25
CA ASP A 176 -1.09 -1.14 14.73
C ASP A 176 -1.73 -2.34 14.02
N ARG A 177 -1.79 -3.44 14.73
CA ARG A 177 -2.33 -4.69 14.18
C ARG A 177 -3.85 -4.68 14.04
N THR A 178 -4.55 -3.70 14.64
CA THR A 178 -5.99 -3.54 14.45
C THR A 178 -6.36 -3.06 13.06
N LEU A 179 -5.41 -2.46 12.35
CA LEU A 179 -5.58 -2.02 10.96
C LEU A 179 -5.59 -3.19 9.95
N TRP A 180 -5.25 -4.41 10.40
CA TRP A 180 -5.34 -5.61 9.58
C TRP A 180 -6.64 -6.36 9.87
N PRO A 181 -7.25 -6.99 8.84
CA PRO A 181 -8.32 -7.91 9.09
C PRO A 181 -7.82 -9.04 10.01
N ASN A 182 -8.57 -9.31 11.07
CA ASN A 182 -8.24 -10.41 11.98
C ASN A 182 -8.60 -11.73 11.29
N PRO A 183 -7.66 -12.60 10.92
CA PRO A 183 -7.95 -13.87 10.28
C PRO A 183 -8.77 -14.85 11.16
N ARG A 184 -8.96 -14.52 12.45
CA ARG A 184 -9.82 -15.27 13.38
C ARG A 184 -11.27 -14.79 13.45
N ARG A 185 -11.64 -13.71 12.72
CA ARG A 185 -13.04 -13.35 12.60
C ARG A 185 -13.78 -14.40 11.78
N ALA A 186 -15.05 -14.58 12.09
CA ALA A 186 -15.93 -15.56 11.42
C ALA A 186 -15.98 -15.42 9.89
N ASP A 187 -15.55 -14.27 9.35
CA ASP A 187 -15.47 -13.97 7.94
C ASP A 187 -14.29 -14.66 7.23
N TYR A 188 -13.33 -15.15 8.02
CA TYR A 188 -12.22 -15.97 7.54
C TYR A 188 -12.36 -17.36 8.17
N PRO A 189 -12.81 -18.37 7.40
CA PRO A 189 -13.07 -19.72 7.91
C PRO A 189 -11.77 -20.48 8.21
N TRP A 190 -10.90 -19.92 9.06
CA TRP A 190 -9.60 -20.49 9.35
C TRP A 190 -9.53 -21.15 10.70
N PRO A 191 -9.20 -22.41 10.74
CA PRO A 191 -8.36 -22.90 11.78
C PRO A 191 -6.89 -22.63 11.38
N LEU A 192 -6.29 -21.55 11.89
CA LEU A 192 -4.82 -21.45 12.00
C LEU A 192 -4.25 -22.61 12.83
N GLU A 193 -5.12 -23.39 13.47
CA GLU A 193 -4.84 -24.59 14.18
C GLU A 193 -4.36 -25.66 13.20
N GLY A 194 -3.06 -25.90 13.22
CA GLY A 194 -2.41 -26.95 12.44
C GLY A 194 -1.89 -26.58 11.06
N ALA A 195 -2.36 -25.52 10.41
CA ALA A 195 -1.89 -25.14 9.08
C ALA A 195 -0.42 -24.71 9.04
N CYS A 196 0.11 -24.24 10.18
CA CYS A 196 1.49 -23.75 10.27
C CYS A 196 2.43 -24.69 11.01
N GLY A 197 1.98 -25.84 11.51
CA GLY A 197 2.80 -26.69 12.39
C GLY A 197 3.19 -26.04 13.72
N TRP A 198 2.59 -24.93 14.10
CA TRP A 198 2.98 -24.09 15.24
C TRP A 198 2.00 -24.19 16.41
N GLY A 199 1.26 -25.26 16.51
CA GLY A 199 0.36 -25.53 17.63
C GLY A 199 -0.88 -24.64 17.72
N PRO A 200 -1.81 -24.93 18.64
CA PRO A 200 -3.01 -24.13 18.85
C PRO A 200 -2.67 -22.81 19.56
N GLY A 201 -2.91 -21.70 18.93
CA GLY A 201 -2.75 -20.41 19.59
C GLY A 201 -2.62 -19.22 18.64
N PRO A 202 -2.70 -17.96 19.16
CA PRO A 202 -2.45 -16.77 18.36
C PRO A 202 -0.98 -16.67 17.96
N VAL A 203 -0.71 -16.56 16.66
CA VAL A 203 0.63 -16.33 16.14
C VAL A 203 0.78 -14.83 15.87
N ALA A 204 1.83 -14.21 16.43
CA ALA A 204 2.26 -12.87 16.10
C ALA A 204 3.62 -12.94 15.41
N THR A 205 3.69 -12.41 14.20
CA THR A 205 4.96 -12.24 13.49
C THR A 205 5.64 -10.94 13.91
N VAL A 206 6.95 -10.99 14.16
CA VAL A 206 7.74 -9.84 14.59
C VAL A 206 9.00 -9.76 13.74
N LEU A 207 9.34 -8.55 13.28
CA LEU A 207 10.65 -8.25 12.70
C LEU A 207 11.55 -7.66 13.79
N THR A 208 12.69 -8.27 14.01
CA THR A 208 13.69 -7.82 15.01
C THR A 208 14.80 -6.97 14.39
N SER A 209 14.92 -6.99 13.06
CA SER A 209 15.88 -6.18 12.31
C SER A 209 15.34 -5.91 10.91
N ARG A 210 15.88 -4.89 10.24
CA ARG A 210 15.48 -4.51 8.88
C ARG A 210 16.51 -4.78 7.83
N VAL A 211 17.72 -5.05 8.16
CA VAL A 211 18.82 -5.34 7.23
C VAL A 211 19.61 -6.52 7.73
N CYS A 212 20.33 -7.15 6.83
CA CYS A 212 21.23 -8.25 7.12
C CYS A 212 22.67 -7.78 6.86
N PRO A 213 23.61 -7.95 7.82
CA PRO A 213 25.00 -7.52 7.63
C PRO A 213 25.77 -8.43 6.66
N TRP A 214 25.21 -9.56 6.27
CA TRP A 214 25.86 -10.55 5.42
C TRP A 214 25.64 -10.24 3.93
N GLN A 215 26.64 -10.52 3.12
CA GLN A 215 26.62 -10.34 1.66
C GLN A 215 26.66 -11.70 0.95
N CYS A 216 25.67 -12.54 1.22
CA CYS A 216 25.58 -13.86 0.59
C CYS A 216 25.38 -13.72 -0.93
N ALA A 217 26.15 -14.48 -1.73
CA ALA A 217 26.13 -14.36 -3.19
C ALA A 217 24.77 -14.67 -3.85
N PHE A 218 23.91 -15.40 -3.20
CA PHE A 218 22.57 -15.76 -3.68
C PHE A 218 21.46 -14.81 -3.17
N CYS A 219 21.80 -13.83 -2.32
CA CYS A 219 20.83 -12.97 -1.66
C CYS A 219 20.85 -11.55 -2.26
N ASN A 220 19.70 -10.98 -2.49
CA ASN A 220 19.57 -9.61 -2.97
C ASN A 220 19.67 -8.53 -1.89
N GLU A 221 19.88 -8.91 -0.63
CA GLU A 221 19.93 -7.95 0.49
C GLU A 221 21.04 -6.92 0.34
N ALA A 222 22.22 -7.33 -0.12
CA ALA A 222 23.33 -6.41 -0.41
C ALA A 222 22.92 -5.36 -1.46
N SER A 223 22.24 -5.77 -2.52
CA SER A 223 21.71 -4.86 -3.54
C SER A 223 20.61 -3.97 -2.98
N TYR A 224 19.75 -4.49 -2.11
CA TYR A 224 18.70 -3.72 -1.44
C TYR A 224 19.32 -2.62 -0.58
N ILE A 225 20.28 -2.95 0.28
CA ILE A 225 20.99 -2.01 1.15
C ILE A 225 21.67 -0.91 0.32
N ALA A 226 22.39 -1.28 -0.74
CA ALA A 226 23.08 -0.34 -1.61
C ALA A 226 22.13 0.65 -2.33
N ASN A 227 20.86 0.32 -2.42
CA ASN A 227 19.84 1.10 -3.12
C ASN A 227 18.81 1.77 -2.20
N MET A 228 18.95 1.63 -0.90
CA MET A 228 18.00 2.20 0.07
C MET A 228 18.08 3.73 0.25
N GLY A 229 19.13 4.38 -0.19
CA GLY A 229 19.36 5.81 0.01
C GLY A 229 20.05 6.13 1.34
#